data_9c3421a422d8cb6cc471a0b05d4546de
#
_entry.id   9c3421a422d8cb6cc471a0b05d4546de
#
_cell.length_a   1.000
_cell.length_b   1.000
_cell.length_c   1.000
_cell.angle_alpha   90.00
_cell.angle_beta   90.00
_cell.angle_gamma   90.00
#
_symmetry.space_group_name_H-M   'P 1'
#
loop_
_entity.id
_entity.type
_entity.pdbx_description
1 polymer ?
#
loop_
_entity_poly.entity_id
_entity_poly.type
_entity_poly.pdbx_seq_one_letter_code
_entity_poly.pdbx_strand_id
1 'polypeptide(L)'
;MPKGIAKPVNGGYELTGMTISAPTIILTMAVADCVHLLVSFFWGMRHGQTKQVAMVESLRINILPIFITSVTTALGFLSMNFSEVPPLAHLGNIVAMGVMTAFILSVTLLPALIMILPVQVKQVVDGHAAWTDKLSELVISRRRPLLWGSLMVAVVFITFVPRNEINDEFVKYFDKSMDFRQATDYASEHLVSTYTIEYSLGLKNAGDGSIAEPLFLAKLDEFVRYLEGFDEVRHIFTLTDT
;
A
#
# COMPACT_ATOMS: atom_id res chain seq x y z
N MET A 1 23.64 1.13 18.17
CA MET A 1 22.28 0.64 17.84
C MET A 1 21.43 0.82 19.09
N PRO A 2 20.45 1.69 19.13
CA PRO A 2 19.55 1.78 20.26
C PRO A 2 18.60 0.60 20.26
N LYS A 3 18.82 -0.35 21.17
CA LYS A 3 17.88 -1.41 21.53
C LYS A 3 16.83 -0.82 22.46
N GLY A 4 15.84 -0.15 21.92
CA GLY A 4 14.83 0.53 22.73
C GLY A 4 13.46 0.63 22.08
N ILE A 5 13.19 -0.18 21.06
CA ILE A 5 11.80 -0.33 20.59
C ILE A 5 11.17 -1.33 21.54
N ALA A 6 10.19 -0.86 22.32
CA ALA A 6 9.37 -1.69 23.18
C ALA A 6 8.87 -2.89 22.35
N LYS A 7 9.31 -4.09 22.73
CA LYS A 7 8.74 -5.30 22.15
C LYS A 7 7.25 -5.30 22.48
N PRO A 8 6.35 -5.53 21.52
CA PRO A 8 4.94 -5.67 21.84
C PRO A 8 4.79 -6.77 22.88
N VAL A 9 4.10 -6.47 23.96
CA VAL A 9 4.00 -7.31 25.16
C VAL A 9 3.36 -8.66 24.89
N ASN A 10 2.77 -8.88 23.71
CA ASN A 10 2.02 -10.10 23.38
C ASN A 10 2.24 -10.64 21.96
N GLY A 11 3.37 -10.45 21.31
CA GLY A 11 3.65 -11.12 20.03
C GLY A 11 2.63 -10.85 18.89
N GLY A 12 1.67 -9.94 19.08
CA GLY A 12 0.65 -9.55 18.12
C GLY A 12 1.12 -8.41 17.25
N TYR A 13 0.62 -8.35 16.02
CA TYR A 13 0.80 -7.21 15.14
C TYR A 13 0.01 -6.02 15.68
N GLU A 14 0.66 -4.87 15.87
CA GLU A 14 -0.02 -3.66 16.27
C GLU A 14 -0.87 -3.13 15.12
N LEU A 15 -2.14 -2.83 15.40
CA LEU A 15 -3.04 -2.17 14.46
C LEU A 15 -2.72 -0.69 14.44
N THR A 16 -1.87 -0.30 13.52
CA THR A 16 -1.55 1.12 13.26
C THR A 16 -2.48 1.70 12.20
N GLY A 17 -2.50 3.03 12.04
CA GLY A 17 -3.27 3.69 10.99
C GLY A 17 -2.97 3.13 9.58
N MET A 18 -1.74 2.69 9.32
CA MET A 18 -1.36 2.07 8.05
C MET A 18 -1.96 0.68 7.87
N THR A 19 -2.01 -0.14 8.93
CA THR A 19 -2.54 -1.51 8.85
C THR A 19 -4.07 -1.57 8.71
N ILE A 20 -4.78 -0.48 8.98
CA ILE A 20 -6.24 -0.36 8.76
C ILE A 20 -6.61 -0.54 7.28
N SER A 21 -5.72 -0.24 6.35
CA SER A 21 -5.95 -0.44 4.91
C SER A 21 -5.87 -1.91 4.46
N ALA A 22 -5.26 -2.80 5.26
CA ALA A 22 -5.05 -4.21 4.90
C ALA A 22 -6.34 -4.96 4.53
N PRO A 23 -7.44 -4.88 5.31
CA PRO A 23 -8.70 -5.55 4.96
C PRO A 23 -9.24 -5.14 3.59
N THR A 24 -9.16 -3.84 3.26
CA THR A 24 -9.62 -3.34 1.96
C THR A 24 -8.80 -3.91 0.80
N ILE A 25 -7.48 -3.97 0.95
CA ILE A 25 -6.57 -4.55 -0.04
C ILE A 25 -6.87 -6.04 -0.24
N ILE A 26 -6.97 -6.80 0.86
CA ILE A 26 -7.26 -8.25 0.83
C ILE A 26 -8.61 -8.52 0.19
N LEU A 27 -9.65 -7.75 0.57
CA LEU A 27 -10.99 -7.89 0.00
C LEU A 27 -11.01 -7.60 -1.50
N THR A 28 -10.32 -6.56 -1.94
CA THR A 28 -10.24 -6.20 -3.36
C THR A 28 -9.61 -7.33 -4.18
N MET A 29 -8.53 -7.94 -3.70
CA MET A 29 -7.89 -9.08 -4.34
C MET A 29 -8.80 -10.31 -4.35
N ALA A 30 -9.43 -10.63 -3.21
CA ALA A 30 -10.37 -11.74 -3.11
C ALA A 30 -11.55 -11.62 -4.10
N VAL A 31 -12.11 -10.41 -4.23
CA VAL A 31 -13.20 -10.13 -5.19
C VAL A 31 -12.70 -10.30 -6.62
N ALA A 32 -11.50 -9.80 -6.95
CA ALA A 32 -10.93 -9.97 -8.28
C ALA A 32 -10.76 -11.44 -8.67
N ASP A 33 -10.21 -12.26 -7.77
CA ASP A 33 -10.04 -13.71 -7.96
C ASP A 33 -11.41 -14.41 -8.19
N CYS A 34 -12.39 -14.08 -7.34
CA CYS A 34 -13.73 -14.61 -7.46
C CYS A 34 -14.40 -14.21 -8.80
N VAL A 35 -14.24 -12.97 -9.25
CA VAL A 35 -14.81 -12.49 -10.51
C VAL A 35 -14.24 -13.25 -11.70
N HIS A 36 -12.94 -13.50 -11.75
CA HIS A 36 -12.32 -14.28 -12.82
C HIS A 36 -12.92 -15.70 -12.92
N LEU A 37 -13.06 -16.39 -11.77
CA LEU A 37 -13.66 -17.71 -11.73
C LEU A 37 -15.15 -17.67 -12.13
N LEU A 38 -15.91 -16.72 -11.60
CA LEU A 38 -17.34 -16.60 -11.87
C LEU A 38 -17.64 -16.26 -13.32
N VAL A 39 -16.89 -15.34 -13.92
CA VAL A 39 -17.08 -14.97 -15.33
C VAL A 39 -16.88 -16.16 -16.24
N SER A 40 -15.78 -16.90 -16.07
CA SER A 40 -15.50 -18.12 -16.85
C SER A 40 -16.57 -19.21 -16.62
N PHE A 41 -16.97 -19.41 -15.37
CA PHE A 41 -18.03 -20.36 -15.01
C PHE A 41 -19.38 -20.01 -15.67
N PHE A 42 -19.84 -18.76 -15.54
CA PHE A 42 -21.09 -18.32 -16.12
C PHE A 42 -21.05 -18.33 -17.66
N TRP A 43 -19.87 -18.05 -18.23
CA TRP A 43 -19.70 -18.18 -19.67
C TRP A 43 -19.94 -19.61 -20.14
N GLY A 44 -19.34 -20.61 -19.49
CA GLY A 44 -19.54 -22.03 -19.79
C GLY A 44 -21.01 -22.44 -19.65
N MET A 45 -21.66 -22.03 -18.54
CA MET A 45 -23.09 -22.30 -18.30
C MET A 45 -23.99 -21.71 -19.40
N ARG A 46 -23.72 -20.49 -19.86
CA ARG A 46 -24.47 -19.82 -20.92
C ARG A 46 -24.34 -20.52 -22.27
N HIS A 47 -23.23 -21.19 -22.52
CA HIS A 47 -22.95 -21.96 -23.72
C HIS A 47 -23.38 -23.44 -23.60
N GLY A 48 -24.27 -23.76 -22.66
CA GLY A 48 -24.90 -25.07 -22.54
C GLY A 48 -24.07 -26.14 -21.83
N GLN A 49 -22.92 -25.78 -21.21
CA GLN A 49 -22.17 -26.72 -20.38
C GLN A 49 -22.96 -27.05 -19.11
N THR A 50 -22.76 -28.26 -18.60
CA THR A 50 -23.27 -28.61 -17.28
C THR A 50 -22.51 -27.86 -16.19
N LYS A 51 -23.16 -27.65 -15.06
CA LYS A 51 -22.59 -26.90 -13.93
C LYS A 51 -21.20 -27.43 -13.50
N GLN A 52 -21.04 -28.75 -13.48
CA GLN A 52 -19.77 -29.38 -13.13
C GLN A 52 -18.67 -29.13 -14.16
N VAL A 53 -18.98 -29.31 -15.45
CA VAL A 53 -18.04 -29.08 -16.55
C VAL A 53 -17.61 -27.61 -16.61
N ALA A 54 -18.56 -26.68 -16.50
CA ALA A 54 -18.28 -25.25 -16.49
C ALA A 54 -17.37 -24.84 -15.31
N MET A 55 -17.55 -25.44 -14.12
CA MET A 55 -16.70 -25.16 -12.98
C MET A 55 -15.28 -25.70 -13.14
N VAL A 56 -15.15 -26.95 -13.60
CA VAL A 56 -13.84 -27.56 -13.85
C VAL A 56 -13.05 -26.76 -14.90
N GLU A 57 -13.72 -26.36 -15.99
CA GLU A 57 -13.07 -25.57 -17.04
C GLU A 57 -12.69 -24.15 -16.54
N SER A 58 -13.57 -23.52 -15.76
CA SER A 58 -13.27 -22.24 -15.11
C SER A 58 -12.03 -22.32 -14.22
N LEU A 59 -11.93 -23.32 -13.37
CA LEU A 59 -10.75 -23.55 -12.53
C LEU A 59 -9.51 -23.82 -13.39
N ARG A 60 -9.61 -24.67 -14.41
CA ARG A 60 -8.50 -25.00 -15.28
C ARG A 60 -7.88 -23.79 -15.97
N ILE A 61 -8.71 -22.86 -16.42
CA ILE A 61 -8.27 -21.64 -17.13
C ILE A 61 -7.69 -20.62 -16.15
N ASN A 62 -8.34 -20.44 -14.99
CA ASN A 62 -8.05 -19.29 -14.12
C ASN A 62 -7.09 -19.59 -12.96
N ILE A 63 -6.87 -20.85 -12.56
CA ILE A 63 -6.07 -21.17 -11.38
C ILE A 63 -4.62 -20.66 -11.49
N LEU A 64 -3.99 -20.81 -12.65
CA LEU A 64 -2.61 -20.38 -12.84
C LEU A 64 -2.48 -18.85 -12.86
N PRO A 65 -3.28 -18.09 -13.63
CA PRO A 65 -3.28 -16.62 -13.55
C PRO A 65 -3.52 -16.09 -12.14
N ILE A 66 -4.55 -16.60 -11.44
CA ILE A 66 -4.88 -16.17 -10.08
C ILE A 66 -3.74 -16.52 -9.10
N PHE A 67 -3.14 -17.69 -9.22
CA PHE A 67 -1.99 -18.07 -8.40
C PHE A 67 -0.81 -17.12 -8.60
N ILE A 68 -0.46 -16.83 -9.85
CA ILE A 68 0.66 -15.94 -10.17
C ILE A 68 0.40 -14.53 -9.62
N THR A 69 -0.82 -14.00 -9.81
CA THR A 69 -1.17 -12.66 -9.28
C THR A 69 -1.11 -12.63 -7.75
N SER A 70 -1.64 -13.64 -7.08
CA SER A 70 -1.62 -13.73 -5.61
C SER A 70 -0.20 -13.85 -5.07
N VAL A 71 0.64 -14.68 -5.67
CA VAL A 71 2.05 -14.86 -5.27
C VAL A 71 2.85 -13.58 -5.50
N THR A 72 2.73 -12.97 -6.69
CA THR A 72 3.47 -11.73 -6.98
C THR A 72 3.03 -10.58 -6.08
N THR A 73 1.74 -10.48 -5.77
CA THR A 73 1.21 -9.51 -4.81
C THR A 73 1.76 -9.77 -3.40
N ALA A 74 1.72 -11.02 -2.94
CA ALA A 74 2.26 -11.40 -1.63
C ALA A 74 3.75 -11.08 -1.53
N LEU A 75 4.55 -11.40 -2.56
CA LEU A 75 5.99 -11.06 -2.60
C LEU A 75 6.21 -9.55 -2.61
N GLY A 76 5.39 -8.79 -3.35
CA GLY A 76 5.44 -7.33 -3.36
C GLY A 76 5.20 -6.74 -1.97
N PHE A 77 4.18 -7.23 -1.24
CA PHE A 77 3.92 -6.78 0.12
C PHE A 77 4.98 -7.26 1.13
N LEU A 78 5.51 -8.47 0.97
CA LEU A 78 6.61 -8.95 1.81
C LEU A 78 7.89 -8.13 1.63
N SER A 79 8.11 -7.50 0.48
CA SER A 79 9.25 -6.61 0.28
C SER A 79 9.26 -5.40 1.20
N MET A 80 8.10 -5.02 1.77
CA MET A 80 8.02 -3.97 2.80
C MET A 80 8.77 -4.30 4.10
N ASN A 81 9.15 -5.58 4.33
CA ASN A 81 10.01 -5.96 5.46
C ASN A 81 11.44 -5.44 5.33
N PHE A 82 11.87 -4.98 4.15
CA PHE A 82 13.16 -4.31 3.97
C PHE A 82 13.11 -2.83 4.38
N SER A 83 11.93 -2.29 4.70
CA SER A 83 11.78 -0.94 5.22
C SER A 83 12.21 -0.87 6.69
N GLU A 84 12.84 0.24 7.07
CA GLU A 84 13.17 0.54 8.46
C GLU A 84 11.95 0.99 9.29
N VAL A 85 10.79 1.16 8.64
CA VAL A 85 9.54 1.61 9.26
C VAL A 85 8.68 0.41 9.69
N PRO A 86 8.60 0.06 11.00
CA PRO A 86 7.92 -1.14 11.47
C PRO A 86 6.44 -1.27 11.04
N PRO A 87 5.62 -0.21 11.01
CA PRO A 87 4.24 -0.30 10.52
C PRO A 87 4.09 -0.79 9.09
N LEU A 88 5.06 -0.48 8.19
CA LEU A 88 5.06 -0.95 6.81
C LEU A 88 5.31 -2.46 6.74
N ALA A 89 6.26 -2.97 7.54
CA ALA A 89 6.52 -4.41 7.63
C ALA A 89 5.30 -5.16 8.17
N HIS A 90 4.59 -4.63 9.17
CA HIS A 90 3.36 -5.21 9.69
C HIS A 90 2.26 -5.25 8.63
N LEU A 91 2.04 -4.15 7.90
CA LEU A 91 1.09 -4.09 6.78
C LEU A 91 1.44 -5.14 5.72
N GLY A 92 2.71 -5.21 5.32
CA GLY A 92 3.21 -6.15 4.32
C GLY A 92 2.92 -7.61 4.69
N ASN A 93 3.21 -8.00 5.92
CA ASN A 93 2.97 -9.35 6.42
C ASN A 93 1.48 -9.70 6.50
N ILE A 94 0.64 -8.80 7.02
CA ILE A 94 -0.81 -9.00 7.12
C ILE A 94 -1.42 -9.17 5.72
N VAL A 95 -1.07 -8.29 4.78
CA VAL A 95 -1.62 -8.34 3.42
C VAL A 95 -1.14 -9.59 2.69
N ALA A 96 0.14 -9.95 2.78
CA ALA A 96 0.66 -11.15 2.12
C ALA A 96 -0.04 -12.42 2.60
N MET A 97 -0.21 -12.58 3.91
CA MET A 97 -0.95 -13.72 4.49
C MET A 97 -2.42 -13.69 4.06
N GLY A 98 -3.05 -12.51 4.09
CA GLY A 98 -4.45 -12.34 3.71
C GLY A 98 -4.71 -12.67 2.25
N VAL A 99 -3.86 -12.22 1.32
CA VAL A 99 -3.98 -12.49 -0.11
C VAL A 99 -3.80 -13.99 -0.43
N MET A 100 -2.82 -14.65 0.20
CA MET A 100 -2.65 -16.10 0.03
C MET A 100 -3.83 -16.90 0.59
N THR A 101 -4.39 -16.47 1.72
CA THR A 101 -5.61 -17.06 2.26
C THR A 101 -6.81 -16.84 1.34
N ALA A 102 -6.96 -15.62 0.81
CA ALA A 102 -8.00 -15.28 -0.15
C ALA A 102 -7.92 -16.15 -1.42
N PHE A 103 -6.71 -16.36 -1.96
CA PHE A 103 -6.49 -17.29 -3.08
C PHE A 103 -6.99 -18.70 -2.75
N ILE A 104 -6.57 -19.26 -1.62
CA ILE A 104 -7.00 -20.61 -1.22
C ILE A 104 -8.52 -20.70 -1.11
N LEU A 105 -9.17 -19.72 -0.48
CA LEU A 105 -10.63 -19.67 -0.34
C LEU A 105 -11.33 -19.50 -1.69
N SER A 106 -10.79 -18.69 -2.60
CA SER A 106 -11.34 -18.49 -3.93
C SER A 106 -11.34 -19.76 -4.77
N VAL A 107 -10.29 -20.60 -4.66
CA VAL A 107 -10.21 -21.84 -5.45
C VAL A 107 -10.85 -23.05 -4.78
N THR A 108 -11.17 -22.97 -3.48
CA THR A 108 -11.79 -24.08 -2.73
C THR A 108 -13.21 -23.77 -2.29
N LEU A 109 -13.39 -22.75 -1.48
CA LEU A 109 -14.68 -22.41 -0.88
C LEU A 109 -15.68 -21.89 -1.91
N LEU A 110 -15.27 -21.01 -2.81
CA LEU A 110 -16.16 -20.45 -3.83
C LEU A 110 -16.72 -21.53 -4.77
N PRO A 111 -15.93 -22.43 -5.38
CA PRO A 111 -16.46 -23.54 -6.17
C PRO A 111 -17.38 -24.44 -5.38
N ALA A 112 -17.03 -24.77 -4.13
CA ALA A 112 -17.89 -25.61 -3.29
C ALA A 112 -19.25 -24.97 -3.01
N LEU A 113 -19.28 -23.67 -2.68
CA LEU A 113 -20.51 -22.91 -2.46
C LEU A 113 -21.36 -22.87 -3.72
N ILE A 114 -20.76 -22.59 -4.87
CA ILE A 114 -21.48 -22.56 -6.14
C ILE A 114 -22.08 -23.94 -6.44
N MET A 115 -21.38 -25.04 -6.19
CA MET A 115 -21.88 -26.38 -6.45
C MET A 115 -23.10 -26.74 -5.58
N ILE A 116 -23.19 -26.21 -4.35
CA ILE A 116 -24.33 -26.42 -3.45
C ILE A 116 -25.52 -25.53 -3.83
N LEU A 117 -25.26 -24.27 -4.19
CA LEU A 117 -26.33 -23.31 -4.49
C LEU A 117 -27.07 -23.66 -5.79
N PRO A 118 -28.40 -23.50 -5.87
CA PRO A 118 -29.18 -23.74 -7.09
C PRO A 118 -28.96 -22.60 -8.09
N VAL A 119 -27.82 -22.60 -8.78
CA VAL A 119 -27.50 -21.61 -9.79
C VAL A 119 -28.17 -21.99 -11.11
N GLN A 120 -29.06 -21.13 -11.58
CA GLN A 120 -29.68 -21.24 -12.92
C GLN A 120 -29.22 -20.05 -13.76
N VAL A 121 -28.75 -20.32 -14.95
CA VAL A 121 -28.29 -19.30 -15.89
C VAL A 121 -29.12 -19.42 -17.15
N LYS A 122 -29.72 -18.30 -17.59
CA LYS A 122 -30.44 -18.26 -18.86
C LYS A 122 -29.43 -18.44 -20.00
N GLN A 123 -29.64 -19.44 -20.83
CA GLN A 123 -28.83 -19.65 -22.03
C GLN A 123 -28.95 -18.43 -22.95
N VAL A 124 -27.85 -17.93 -23.43
CA VAL A 124 -27.82 -16.88 -24.43
C VAL A 124 -27.85 -17.60 -25.78
N VAL A 125 -29.00 -17.56 -26.44
CA VAL A 125 -29.07 -17.87 -27.88
C VAL A 125 -28.40 -16.70 -28.58
N ASP A 126 -27.29 -16.96 -29.28
CA ASP A 126 -26.43 -16.05 -30.03
C ASP A 126 -26.99 -14.64 -30.24
N GLY A 127 -26.57 -13.71 -29.47
CA GLY A 127 -27.06 -12.35 -29.52
C GLY A 127 -26.17 -11.37 -28.75
N HIS A 128 -25.15 -10.91 -29.43
CA HIS A 128 -24.55 -9.60 -29.25
C HIS A 128 -23.78 -9.29 -27.94
N ALA A 129 -22.52 -9.65 -27.95
CA ALA A 129 -21.50 -8.80 -27.33
C ALA A 129 -21.14 -7.63 -28.26
N ALA A 130 -22.15 -6.98 -28.87
CA ALA A 130 -21.97 -5.97 -29.92
C ALA A 130 -21.00 -4.82 -29.54
N TRP A 131 -20.78 -4.64 -28.27
CA TRP A 131 -19.84 -3.66 -27.72
C TRP A 131 -18.40 -4.20 -27.66
N THR A 132 -18.23 -5.40 -27.13
CA THR A 132 -16.90 -6.05 -27.02
C THR A 132 -16.35 -6.41 -28.37
N ASP A 133 -17.20 -6.83 -29.32
CA ASP A 133 -16.80 -7.15 -30.69
C ASP A 133 -16.33 -5.89 -31.41
N LYS A 134 -17.08 -4.78 -31.30
CA LYS A 134 -16.68 -3.47 -31.85
C LYS A 134 -15.37 -2.97 -31.25
N LEU A 135 -15.17 -3.15 -29.92
CA LEU A 135 -13.94 -2.78 -29.24
C LEU A 135 -12.77 -3.64 -29.74
N SER A 136 -12.96 -4.95 -29.86
CA SER A 136 -11.95 -5.88 -30.38
C SER A 136 -11.55 -5.53 -31.81
N GLU A 137 -12.54 -5.27 -32.68
CA GLU A 137 -12.30 -4.85 -34.05
C GLU A 137 -11.56 -3.51 -34.14
N LEU A 138 -11.94 -2.54 -33.30
CA LEU A 138 -11.25 -1.24 -33.19
C LEU A 138 -9.80 -1.43 -32.77
N VAL A 139 -9.55 -2.25 -31.75
CA VAL A 139 -8.18 -2.51 -31.23
C VAL A 139 -7.33 -3.22 -32.28
N ILE A 140 -7.88 -4.23 -32.94
CA ILE A 140 -7.17 -5.01 -33.98
C ILE A 140 -6.89 -4.12 -35.21
N SER A 141 -7.89 -3.39 -35.69
CA SER A 141 -7.75 -2.56 -36.89
C SER A 141 -6.84 -1.35 -36.64
N ARG A 142 -6.88 -0.76 -35.45
CA ARG A 142 -6.12 0.43 -35.09
C ARG A 142 -4.94 0.14 -34.15
N ARG A 143 -4.40 -1.08 -34.11
CA ARG A 143 -3.33 -1.51 -33.20
C ARG A 143 -2.07 -0.61 -33.21
N ARG A 144 -1.65 -0.14 -34.40
CA ARG A 144 -0.45 0.72 -34.51
C ARG A 144 -0.67 2.13 -33.95
N PRO A 145 -1.73 2.88 -34.32
CA PRO A 145 -1.97 4.18 -33.74
C PRO A 145 -2.32 4.10 -32.24
N LEU A 146 -3.00 3.04 -31.79
CA LEU A 146 -3.26 2.84 -30.37
C LEU A 146 -1.97 2.59 -29.57
N LEU A 147 -1.04 1.80 -30.11
CA LEU A 147 0.25 1.55 -29.47
C LEU A 147 1.06 2.88 -29.35
N TRP A 148 1.16 3.64 -30.41
CA TRP A 148 1.87 4.93 -30.36
C TRP A 148 1.17 5.95 -29.48
N GLY A 149 -0.15 5.99 -29.50
CA GLY A 149 -0.95 6.83 -28.63
C GLY A 149 -0.76 6.49 -27.14
N SER A 150 -0.81 5.22 -26.78
CA SER A 150 -0.59 4.79 -25.40
C SER A 150 0.85 5.03 -24.93
N LEU A 151 1.83 4.83 -25.81
CA LEU A 151 3.22 5.13 -25.52
C LEU A 151 3.43 6.65 -25.30
N MET A 152 2.82 7.49 -26.12
CA MET A 152 2.85 8.94 -25.97
C MET A 152 2.25 9.37 -24.63
N VAL A 153 1.10 8.81 -24.27
CA VAL A 153 0.46 9.08 -22.96
C VAL A 153 1.37 8.63 -21.81
N ALA A 154 1.98 7.45 -21.90
CA ALA A 154 2.92 7.00 -20.88
C ALA A 154 4.13 7.94 -20.74
N VAL A 155 4.71 8.39 -21.85
CA VAL A 155 5.83 9.36 -21.83
C VAL A 155 5.38 10.67 -21.16
N VAL A 156 4.20 11.17 -21.50
CA VAL A 156 3.65 12.37 -20.85
C VAL A 156 3.55 12.18 -19.34
N PHE A 157 2.99 11.07 -18.87
CA PHE A 157 2.93 10.80 -17.42
C PHE A 157 4.31 10.72 -16.77
N ILE A 158 5.28 10.08 -17.42
CA ILE A 158 6.66 10.00 -16.91
C ILE A 158 7.28 11.39 -16.76
N THR A 159 6.99 12.35 -17.66
CA THR A 159 7.50 13.73 -17.53
C THR A 159 6.92 14.48 -16.35
N PHE A 160 5.78 14.05 -15.80
CA PHE A 160 5.19 14.63 -14.58
C PHE A 160 5.74 14.02 -13.28
N VAL A 161 6.39 12.84 -13.34
CA VAL A 161 6.95 12.19 -12.15
C VAL A 161 7.92 13.07 -11.35
N PRO A 162 8.86 13.81 -11.99
CA PRO A 162 9.77 14.69 -11.26
C PRO A 162 9.10 15.90 -10.59
N ARG A 163 7.83 16.17 -10.94
CA ARG A 163 7.05 17.26 -10.32
C ARG A 163 6.29 16.82 -9.08
N ASN A 164 6.31 15.52 -8.78
CA ASN A 164 5.73 15.03 -7.53
C ASN A 164 6.65 15.40 -6.36
N GLU A 165 6.16 16.25 -5.49
CA GLU A 165 6.78 16.52 -4.20
C GLU A 165 6.42 15.39 -3.24
N ILE A 166 7.46 14.72 -2.72
CA ILE A 166 7.30 13.72 -1.66
C ILE A 166 7.22 14.50 -0.35
N ASN A 167 6.04 15.04 -0.06
CA ASN A 167 5.78 15.82 1.14
C ASN A 167 4.57 15.22 1.85
N ASP A 168 4.82 14.28 2.76
CA ASP A 168 3.80 13.59 3.53
C ASP A 168 3.62 14.25 4.90
N GLU A 169 2.82 15.32 4.93
CA GLU A 169 2.44 15.99 6.16
C GLU A 169 1.05 15.53 6.62
N PHE A 170 1.00 14.69 7.65
CA PHE A 170 -0.24 14.12 8.20
C PHE A 170 -1.31 15.17 8.51
N VAL A 171 -0.91 16.34 9.03
CA VAL A 171 -1.83 17.44 9.37
C VAL A 171 -2.51 18.00 8.13
N LYS A 172 -1.85 17.99 6.97
CA LYS A 172 -2.39 18.51 5.71
C LYS A 172 -3.46 17.62 5.06
N TYR A 173 -3.66 16.39 5.55
CA TYR A 173 -4.78 15.54 5.12
C TYR A 173 -6.14 16.04 5.59
N PHE A 174 -6.15 16.84 6.66
CA PHE A 174 -7.38 17.41 7.21
C PHE A 174 -7.73 18.72 6.52
N ASP A 175 -9.03 18.91 6.24
CA ASP A 175 -9.52 20.18 5.68
C ASP A 175 -9.25 21.34 6.63
N LYS A 176 -8.99 22.52 6.07
CA LYS A 176 -8.69 23.75 6.85
C LYS A 176 -9.85 24.21 7.75
N SER A 177 -11.08 23.73 7.49
CA SER A 177 -12.24 24.03 8.31
C SER A 177 -12.33 23.21 9.59
N MET A 178 -11.53 22.15 9.73
CA MET A 178 -11.53 21.30 10.92
C MET A 178 -10.80 21.95 12.08
N ASP A 179 -11.40 21.93 13.26
CA ASP A 179 -10.84 22.51 14.50
C ASP A 179 -9.44 21.95 14.82
N PHE A 180 -9.25 20.64 14.62
CA PHE A 180 -7.94 19.99 14.78
C PHE A 180 -6.87 20.62 13.87
N ARG A 181 -7.21 20.85 12.60
CA ARG A 181 -6.28 21.45 11.64
C ARG A 181 -5.93 22.88 12.03
N GLN A 182 -6.93 23.69 12.39
CA GLN A 182 -6.74 25.08 12.79
C GLN A 182 -5.91 25.20 14.08
N ALA A 183 -6.21 24.35 15.07
CA ALA A 183 -5.44 24.31 16.31
C ALA A 183 -3.97 23.91 16.09
N THR A 184 -3.74 22.94 15.20
CA THR A 184 -2.38 22.47 14.88
C THR A 184 -1.61 23.49 14.07
N ASP A 185 -2.24 24.13 13.07
CA ASP A 185 -1.61 25.20 12.29
C ASP A 185 -1.26 26.39 13.20
N TYR A 186 -2.15 26.78 14.12
CA TYR A 186 -1.90 27.85 15.09
C TYR A 186 -0.74 27.49 16.04
N ALA A 187 -0.72 26.27 16.56
CA ALA A 187 0.35 25.79 17.44
C ALA A 187 1.70 25.77 16.70
N SER A 188 1.71 25.36 15.46
CA SER A 188 2.89 25.28 14.61
C SER A 188 3.45 26.67 14.23
N GLU A 189 2.59 27.69 14.14
CA GLU A 189 3.02 29.07 13.86
C GLU A 189 3.49 29.82 15.10
N HIS A 190 2.91 29.55 16.29
CA HIS A 190 3.09 30.39 17.47
C HIS A 190 3.84 29.73 18.62
N LEU A 191 3.90 28.38 18.65
CA LEU A 191 4.49 27.65 19.77
C LEU A 191 5.66 26.77 19.36
N VAL A 192 5.39 25.59 18.86
CA VAL A 192 6.39 24.57 18.50
C VAL A 192 5.94 23.85 17.23
N SER A 193 6.88 23.55 16.34
CA SER A 193 6.59 22.76 15.14
C SER A 193 5.98 21.40 15.53
N THR A 194 4.98 20.96 14.78
CA THR A 194 4.31 19.67 14.98
C THR A 194 5.25 18.48 14.68
N TYR A 195 6.28 18.73 13.89
CA TYR A 195 7.30 17.74 13.51
C TYR A 195 8.57 18.02 14.26
N THR A 196 8.96 17.07 15.11
CA THR A 196 10.21 17.12 15.89
C THR A 196 11.17 16.03 15.42
N ILE A 197 12.43 16.37 15.29
CA ILE A 197 13.51 15.43 15.03
C ILE A 197 14.37 15.37 16.30
N GLU A 198 14.49 14.19 16.88
CA GLU A 198 15.31 13.97 18.07
C GLU A 198 16.66 13.37 17.66
N TYR A 199 17.75 14.04 18.04
CA TYR A 199 19.10 13.54 17.87
C TYR A 199 19.65 13.00 19.19
N SER A 200 20.02 11.71 19.21
CA SER A 200 20.74 11.12 20.33
C SER A 200 22.24 11.25 20.08
N LEU A 201 22.88 12.20 20.74
CA LEU A 201 24.31 12.44 20.63
C LEU A 201 25.05 11.68 21.76
N GLY A 202 25.87 10.72 21.39
CA GLY A 202 26.70 9.94 22.32
C GLY A 202 28.15 10.36 22.28
N LEU A 203 28.85 10.35 23.44
CA LEU A 203 30.30 10.48 23.52
C LEU A 203 30.93 9.22 22.91
N LYS A 204 31.88 9.40 22.00
CA LYS A 204 32.58 8.30 21.28
C LYS A 204 33.42 7.41 22.19
N ASN A 205 33.82 7.92 23.35
CA ASN A 205 34.55 7.21 24.41
C ASN A 205 33.76 7.37 25.71
N ALA A 206 32.87 6.45 26.00
CA ALA A 206 32.09 6.38 27.25
C ALA A 206 32.95 5.88 28.43
N GLY A 207 34.10 6.45 28.59
CA GLY A 207 34.94 6.31 29.79
C GLY A 207 34.88 7.62 30.54
N ASP A 208 34.09 7.68 31.60
CA ASP A 208 34.03 8.72 32.63
C ASP A 208 33.84 10.20 32.18
N GLY A 209 33.58 10.45 30.89
CA GLY A 209 33.28 11.79 30.37
C GLY A 209 31.84 12.16 30.67
N SER A 210 31.62 13.09 31.52
CA SER A 210 30.33 13.69 31.84
C SER A 210 29.79 14.42 30.59
N ILE A 211 28.48 14.32 30.35
CA ILE A 211 27.72 15.15 29.38
C ILE A 211 27.95 16.66 29.63
N ALA A 212 28.38 17.01 30.86
CA ALA A 212 28.75 18.36 31.26
C ALA A 212 30.19 18.75 30.89
N GLU A 213 30.94 17.95 30.10
CA GLU A 213 32.28 18.30 29.68
C GLU A 213 32.26 19.55 28.77
N PRO A 214 33.06 20.60 29.09
CA PRO A 214 33.01 21.87 28.33
C PRO A 214 33.25 21.71 26.82
N LEU A 215 34.05 20.75 26.41
CA LEU A 215 34.33 20.46 25.00
C LEU A 215 33.12 19.86 24.29
N PHE A 216 32.36 19.01 24.98
CA PHE A 216 31.12 18.45 24.45
C PHE A 216 30.04 19.52 24.27
N LEU A 217 29.86 20.37 25.29
CA LEU A 217 28.90 21.48 25.24
C LEU A 217 29.26 22.50 24.15
N ALA A 218 30.56 22.81 23.97
CA ALA A 218 30.98 23.71 22.90
C ALA A 218 30.69 23.13 21.48
N LYS A 219 30.90 21.84 21.30
CA LYS A 219 30.55 21.17 20.02
C LYS A 219 29.02 21.06 19.81
N LEU A 220 28.28 20.89 20.89
CA LEU A 220 26.83 20.88 20.82
C LEU A 220 26.31 22.25 20.40
N ASP A 221 26.86 23.33 20.96
CA ASP A 221 26.49 24.69 20.59
C ASP A 221 26.87 25.02 19.12
N GLU A 222 28.02 24.55 18.64
CA GLU A 222 28.38 24.66 17.22
C GLU A 222 27.39 23.91 16.31
N PHE A 223 26.96 22.71 16.71
CA PHE A 223 25.97 21.94 15.98
C PHE A 223 24.59 22.60 15.98
N VAL A 224 24.19 23.17 17.10
CA VAL A 224 22.94 23.96 17.21
C VAL A 224 22.97 25.15 16.25
N ARG A 225 24.03 25.96 16.27
CA ARG A 225 24.17 27.10 15.34
C ARG A 225 24.18 26.69 13.88
N TYR A 226 24.75 25.52 13.57
CA TYR A 226 24.68 24.97 12.21
C TYR A 226 23.25 24.64 11.80
N LEU A 227 22.46 24.03 12.69
CA LEU A 227 21.06 23.69 12.42
C LEU A 227 20.16 24.94 12.34
N GLU A 228 20.42 25.96 13.16
CA GLU A 228 19.70 27.25 13.12
C GLU A 228 19.89 28.02 11.80
N GLY A 229 20.92 27.63 11.02
CA GLY A 229 21.16 28.20 9.69
C GLY A 229 20.20 27.70 8.60
N PHE A 230 19.32 26.74 8.91
CA PHE A 230 18.31 26.25 7.96
C PHE A 230 16.96 26.91 8.21
N ASP A 231 16.34 27.46 7.17
CA ASP A 231 15.04 28.16 7.24
C ASP A 231 13.89 27.25 7.71
N GLU A 232 14.04 25.93 7.55
CA GLU A 232 13.07 24.94 7.96
C GLU A 232 13.11 24.66 9.49
N VAL A 233 14.20 24.99 10.16
CA VAL A 233 14.39 24.78 11.60
C VAL A 233 13.89 25.99 12.36
N ARG A 234 12.78 25.81 13.10
CA ARG A 234 12.15 26.92 13.82
C ARG A 234 12.61 27.04 15.29
N HIS A 235 12.87 25.92 15.92
CA HIS A 235 13.30 25.89 17.33
C HIS A 235 14.09 24.62 17.64
N ILE A 236 15.13 24.76 18.44
CA ILE A 236 15.98 23.66 18.88
C ILE A 236 15.99 23.66 20.41
N PHE A 237 15.72 22.51 21.01
CA PHE A 237 15.83 22.31 22.45
C PHE A 237 17.08 21.52 22.77
N THR A 238 17.98 22.09 23.56
CA THR A 238 19.21 21.42 23.98
C THR A 238 19.51 21.62 25.46
N LEU A 239 20.51 20.89 25.96
CA LEU A 239 21.02 21.05 27.31
C LEU A 239 21.68 22.42 27.54
N THR A 240 21.97 23.18 26.50
CA THR A 240 22.59 24.50 26.56
C THR A 240 21.60 25.65 26.65
N ASP A 241 20.31 25.36 26.57
CA ASP A 241 19.21 26.37 26.64
C ASP A 241 18.84 26.80 28.06
N THR A 242 19.65 26.47 29.09
CA THR A 242 19.40 26.85 30.51
C THR A 242 20.19 28.04 30.91
#